data_a3abf4ca1d2aa845c3d1d9ee3c71911c
#
_entry.id   a3abf4ca1d2aa845c3d1d9ee3c71911c
#
_cell.length_a   1.000
_cell.length_b   1.000
_cell.length_c   1.000
_cell.angle_alpha   90.00
_cell.angle_beta   90.00
_cell.angle_gamma   90.00
#
_symmetry.space_group_name_H-M   'P 1'
#
loop_
_entity.id
_entity.type
_entity.pdbx_description
1 polymer ?
#
loop_
_entity_poly.entity_id
_entity_poly.type
_entity_poly.pdbx_seq_one_letter_code
_entity_poly.pdbx_strand_id
1 'polypeptide(L)'
;MTLVAGFECSLKALASKPCSEATNMDYFSFWSQALPAANQKLERIIMCEKKVPVLNSMIKNRNTRFLKSYTLNYTNTEGNEKLYEMVSNFDYEKPEEIGQNASGVVIVGFRDDELLLLREFRMGVNQFIYNMPAGHSEGDESVEECARWELREETGLHIKKICKILPPAYAAPDLSDSSAWVVIAEVEGEFNPQTEADEYIQPLFADKKQLKELLENEKFSARAQLIAYFFTI
;
A
#
# COMPACT_ATOMS: atom_id res chain seq x y z
N MET A 1 -4.98 26.26 12.60
CA MET A 1 -6.35 25.95 12.14
C MET A 1 -6.52 25.99 10.62
N THR A 2 -5.67 26.63 9.85
CA THR A 2 -5.85 26.82 8.39
C THR A 2 -5.37 25.66 7.52
N LEU A 3 -4.54 24.75 8.04
CA LEU A 3 -4.00 23.60 7.29
C LEU A 3 -5.00 22.42 7.21
N VAL A 4 -5.85 22.26 8.22
CA VAL A 4 -6.83 21.16 8.28
C VAL A 4 -8.00 21.40 7.30
N ALA A 5 -8.44 22.64 7.16
CA ALA A 5 -9.53 22.99 6.24
C ALA A 5 -9.16 22.81 4.75
N GLY A 6 -7.86 22.98 4.41
CA GLY A 6 -7.37 22.75 3.05
C GLY A 6 -7.30 21.26 2.68
N PHE A 7 -7.04 20.41 3.68
CA PHE A 7 -6.97 18.96 3.50
C PHE A 7 -8.36 18.32 3.33
N GLU A 8 -9.35 18.79 4.10
CA GLU A 8 -10.75 18.35 3.94
C GLU A 8 -11.36 18.73 2.58
N CYS A 9 -11.03 19.91 2.06
CA CYS A 9 -11.53 20.37 0.77
C CYS A 9 -10.93 19.52 -0.39
N SER A 10 -9.67 19.13 -0.30
CA SER A 10 -8.98 18.32 -1.32
C SER A 10 -9.44 16.87 -1.36
N LEU A 11 -9.74 16.27 -0.21
CA LEU A 11 -10.25 14.89 -0.12
C LEU A 11 -11.72 14.81 -0.57
N LYS A 12 -12.55 15.80 -0.24
CA LYS A 12 -13.93 15.88 -0.76
C LYS A 12 -13.99 16.04 -2.27
N ALA A 13 -13.02 16.75 -2.86
CA ALA A 13 -12.92 16.88 -4.31
C ALA A 13 -12.50 15.57 -5.01
N LEU A 14 -11.73 14.72 -4.33
CA LEU A 14 -11.36 13.39 -4.84
C LEU A 14 -12.53 12.40 -4.77
N ALA A 15 -13.35 12.47 -3.72
CA ALA A 15 -14.50 11.56 -3.52
C ALA A 15 -15.75 11.94 -4.34
N SER A 16 -15.84 13.17 -4.85
CA SER A 16 -17.04 13.69 -5.52
C SER A 16 -16.96 13.80 -7.04
N LYS A 17 -15.79 13.51 -7.65
CA LYS A 17 -15.65 13.59 -9.11
C LYS A 17 -15.58 12.20 -9.74
N PRO A 18 -16.42 11.92 -10.74
CA PRO A 18 -16.26 10.70 -11.53
C PRO A 18 -14.87 10.68 -12.18
N CYS A 19 -14.26 9.51 -12.28
CA CYS A 19 -12.91 9.27 -12.80
C CYS A 19 -12.65 9.85 -14.21
N SER A 20 -13.72 10.22 -14.94
CA SER A 20 -13.66 10.81 -16.30
C SER A 20 -13.16 12.26 -16.35
N GLU A 21 -13.13 13.00 -15.23
CA GLU A 21 -12.79 14.42 -15.22
C GLU A 21 -11.44 14.78 -14.60
N ALA A 22 -10.72 13.80 -14.06
CA ALA A 22 -9.38 14.01 -13.51
C ALA A 22 -8.32 14.10 -14.62
N THR A 23 -8.31 15.21 -15.37
CA THR A 23 -7.20 15.50 -16.27
C THR A 23 -5.97 15.94 -15.47
N ASN A 24 -4.82 15.39 -15.81
CA ASN A 24 -3.51 15.55 -15.13
C ASN A 24 -2.99 17.00 -15.00
N MET A 25 -3.70 18.00 -15.48
CA MET A 25 -3.18 19.36 -15.63
C MET A 25 -3.52 20.31 -14.46
N ASP A 26 -4.62 20.12 -13.75
CA ASP A 26 -5.09 21.09 -12.76
C ASP A 26 -4.44 20.96 -11.37
N TYR A 27 -3.98 19.76 -11.02
CA TYR A 27 -3.32 19.53 -9.74
C TYR A 27 -1.87 20.06 -9.70
N PHE A 28 -1.15 19.93 -10.80
CA PHE A 28 0.24 20.39 -10.88
C PHE A 28 0.35 21.91 -10.87
N SER A 29 -0.60 22.63 -11.50
CA SER A 29 -0.61 24.09 -11.56
C SER A 29 -1.00 24.74 -10.23
N PHE A 30 -1.91 24.15 -9.46
CA PHE A 30 -2.29 24.66 -8.13
C PHE A 30 -1.14 24.54 -7.13
N TRP A 31 -0.42 23.41 -7.13
CA TRP A 31 0.72 23.18 -6.25
C TRP A 31 1.98 23.95 -6.68
N SER A 32 2.18 24.18 -7.98
CA SER A 32 3.34 24.92 -8.47
C SER A 32 3.32 26.42 -8.09
N GLN A 33 2.15 27.00 -7.87
CA GLN A 33 2.03 28.41 -7.46
C GLN A 33 2.12 28.62 -5.94
N ALA A 34 1.82 27.60 -5.13
CA ALA A 34 1.88 27.67 -3.66
C ALA A 34 3.26 27.30 -3.06
N LEU A 35 4.20 26.87 -3.87
CA LEU A 35 5.40 26.15 -3.44
C LEU A 35 6.74 26.92 -3.30
N PRO A 36 6.95 28.21 -3.68
CA PRO A 36 8.30 28.77 -3.52
C PRO A 36 8.75 28.87 -2.06
N ALA A 37 7.86 29.21 -1.13
CA ALA A 37 8.20 29.34 0.29
C ALA A 37 8.16 28.00 1.07
N ALA A 38 7.28 27.09 0.66
CA ALA A 38 7.18 25.75 1.27
C ALA A 38 8.34 24.85 0.82
N ASN A 39 8.77 24.91 -0.44
CA ASN A 39 9.94 24.20 -0.94
C ASN A 39 11.25 24.65 -0.26
N GLN A 40 11.47 25.92 -0.04
CA GLN A 40 12.65 26.39 0.70
C GLN A 40 12.65 25.92 2.15
N LYS A 41 11.48 25.74 2.77
CA LYS A 41 11.38 25.21 4.13
C LYS A 41 11.51 23.67 4.15
N LEU A 42 11.00 22.99 3.15
CA LEU A 42 11.19 21.55 2.94
C LEU A 42 12.65 21.23 2.60
N GLU A 43 13.29 21.99 1.70
CA GLU A 43 14.70 21.87 1.39
C GLU A 43 15.57 22.13 2.62
N ARG A 44 15.23 23.12 3.47
CA ARG A 44 15.93 23.34 4.76
C ARG A 44 15.73 22.21 5.77
N ILE A 45 14.59 21.52 5.75
CA ILE A 45 14.33 20.34 6.59
C ILE A 45 15.10 19.13 6.05
N ILE A 46 15.23 18.99 4.73
CA ILE A 46 15.96 17.93 4.04
C ILE A 46 17.48 18.20 4.10
N MET A 47 17.91 19.46 4.04
CA MET A 47 19.31 19.89 4.12
C MET A 47 19.84 20.08 5.54
N CYS A 48 19.08 19.70 6.58
CA CYS A 48 19.69 19.49 7.88
C CYS A 48 20.57 18.24 7.72
N GLU A 49 21.90 18.43 7.62
CA GLU A 49 22.93 17.39 7.55
C GLU A 49 22.98 16.53 8.84
N LYS A 50 21.83 15.98 9.23
CA LYS A 50 21.84 14.90 10.22
C LYS A 50 22.45 13.70 9.53
N LYS A 51 23.60 13.26 10.05
CA LYS A 51 24.15 11.97 9.66
C LYS A 51 23.02 10.94 9.77
N VAL A 52 22.79 10.22 8.70
CA VAL A 52 21.86 9.07 8.73
C VAL A 52 22.64 7.81 9.13
N PRO A 53 21.99 6.80 9.72
CA PRO A 53 22.64 5.51 9.96
C PRO A 53 23.15 4.91 8.64
N VAL A 54 24.34 4.32 8.68
CA VAL A 54 24.98 3.69 7.53
C VAL A 54 24.92 2.19 7.69
N LEU A 55 24.33 1.49 6.73
CA LEU A 55 24.32 0.03 6.67
C LEU A 55 25.71 -0.46 6.24
N ASN A 56 26.38 -1.24 7.10
CA ASN A 56 27.73 -1.74 6.87
C ASN A 56 27.75 -3.16 6.32
N SER A 57 26.90 -4.02 6.86
CA SER A 57 26.85 -5.44 6.50
C SER A 57 25.50 -6.06 6.82
N MET A 58 25.27 -7.22 6.25
CA MET A 58 24.07 -8.02 6.43
C MET A 58 24.46 -9.48 6.69
N ILE A 59 23.78 -10.11 7.62
CA ILE A 59 23.91 -11.55 7.91
C ILE A 59 22.56 -12.20 7.66
N LYS A 60 22.50 -13.18 6.78
CA LYS A 60 21.32 -14.02 6.54
C LYS A 60 21.24 -15.07 7.65
N ASN A 61 20.25 -14.95 8.55
CA ASN A 61 20.10 -15.86 9.69
C ASN A 61 19.27 -17.09 9.33
N ARG A 62 18.26 -16.91 8.47
CA ARG A 62 17.35 -17.98 8.05
C ARG A 62 16.98 -17.78 6.57
N ASN A 63 16.96 -18.90 5.85
CA ASN A 63 16.51 -18.95 4.46
C ASN A 63 15.51 -20.09 4.31
N THR A 64 14.21 -19.76 4.25
CA THR A 64 13.14 -20.73 3.96
C THR A 64 12.51 -20.37 2.62
N ARG A 65 11.64 -21.23 2.09
CA ARG A 65 10.99 -21.02 0.80
C ARG A 65 10.30 -19.63 0.71
N PHE A 66 9.59 -19.22 1.76
CA PHE A 66 8.76 -18.02 1.75
C PHE A 66 9.33 -16.83 2.56
N LEU A 67 10.11 -17.14 3.59
CA LEU A 67 10.59 -16.12 4.52
C LEU A 67 12.08 -16.25 4.77
N LYS A 68 12.81 -15.17 4.60
CA LYS A 68 14.21 -15.00 4.97
C LYS A 68 14.30 -14.02 6.13
N SER A 69 15.25 -14.22 7.03
CA SER A 69 15.52 -13.24 8.08
C SER A 69 16.99 -12.83 8.05
N TYR A 70 17.20 -11.57 8.36
CA TYR A 70 18.50 -10.91 8.29
C TYR A 70 18.77 -10.13 9.56
N THR A 71 20.03 -10.10 9.96
CA THR A 71 20.56 -9.13 10.90
C THR A 71 21.38 -8.09 10.12
N LEU A 72 20.97 -6.85 10.17
CA LEU A 72 21.61 -5.71 9.55
C LEU A 72 22.50 -5.01 10.56
N ASN A 73 23.74 -4.77 10.20
CA ASN A 73 24.69 -4.03 11.04
C ASN A 73 24.82 -2.62 10.53
N TYR A 74 24.38 -1.67 11.33
CA TYR A 74 24.44 -0.24 11.05
C TYR A 74 25.49 0.45 11.94
N THR A 75 26.11 1.50 11.41
CA THR A 75 26.69 2.56 12.21
C THR A 75 25.65 3.65 12.40
N ASN A 76 25.25 3.93 13.64
CA ASN A 76 24.27 4.97 13.95
C ASN A 76 24.85 6.39 13.79
N THR A 77 24.03 7.41 14.00
CA THR A 77 24.42 8.83 13.85
C THR A 77 25.51 9.30 14.84
N GLU A 78 25.69 8.57 15.93
CA GLU A 78 26.74 8.83 16.95
C GLU A 78 28.03 8.04 16.70
N GLY A 79 28.05 7.17 15.69
CA GLY A 79 29.19 6.33 15.35
C GLY A 79 29.20 4.97 16.06
N ASN A 80 28.15 4.62 16.79
CA ASN A 80 28.03 3.35 17.48
C ASN A 80 27.44 2.27 16.59
N GLU A 81 27.77 1.01 16.85
CA GLU A 81 27.16 -0.13 16.21
C GLU A 81 25.69 -0.28 16.61
N LYS A 82 24.83 -0.60 15.66
CA LYS A 82 23.41 -0.91 15.84
C LYS A 82 23.01 -2.12 15.01
N LEU A 83 22.63 -3.20 15.69
CA LEU A 83 22.03 -4.35 15.04
C LEU A 83 20.53 -4.16 14.89
N TYR A 84 20.01 -4.54 13.71
CA TYR A 84 18.60 -4.46 13.38
C TYR A 84 18.17 -5.78 12.72
N GLU A 85 17.08 -6.37 13.18
CA GLU A 85 16.54 -7.61 12.63
C GLU A 85 15.39 -7.30 11.68
N MET A 86 15.42 -7.91 10.50
CA MET A 86 14.33 -7.82 9.53
C MET A 86 14.00 -9.15 8.89
N VAL A 87 12.83 -9.20 8.27
CA VAL A 87 12.38 -10.31 7.42
C VAL A 87 12.10 -9.82 6.00
N SER A 88 12.26 -10.69 5.02
CA SER A 88 11.96 -10.42 3.62
C SER A 88 11.44 -11.66 2.90
N ASN A 89 10.67 -11.46 1.85
CA ASN A 89 10.34 -12.52 0.89
C ASN A 89 11.48 -12.75 -0.12
N PHE A 90 12.35 -11.77 -0.29
CA PHE A 90 13.48 -11.82 -1.22
C PHE A 90 14.72 -12.45 -0.58
N ASP A 91 15.50 -13.15 -1.40
CA ASP A 91 16.76 -13.78 -1.02
C ASP A 91 17.93 -12.87 -1.41
N TYR A 92 18.36 -12.02 -0.48
CA TYR A 92 19.42 -11.04 -0.70
C TYR A 92 20.80 -11.62 -0.46
N GLU A 93 21.74 -11.26 -1.31
CA GLU A 93 23.16 -11.55 -1.17
C GLU A 93 23.96 -10.31 -0.69
N LYS A 94 23.44 -9.10 -0.94
CA LYS A 94 24.09 -7.84 -0.64
C LYS A 94 23.14 -6.83 0.03
N PRO A 95 23.65 -5.99 0.95
CA PRO A 95 22.84 -4.95 1.61
C PRO A 95 22.13 -3.99 0.66
N GLU A 96 22.76 -3.69 -0.50
CA GLU A 96 22.25 -2.72 -1.48
C GLU A 96 20.98 -3.20 -2.20
N GLU A 97 20.65 -4.50 -2.11
CA GLU A 97 19.47 -5.10 -2.72
C GLU A 97 18.21 -4.86 -1.89
N ILE A 98 18.36 -4.53 -0.58
CA ILE A 98 17.24 -4.35 0.33
C ILE A 98 16.36 -3.19 -0.14
N GLY A 99 15.05 -3.47 -0.24
CA GLY A 99 14.04 -2.47 -0.58
C GLY A 99 14.05 -1.99 -2.04
N GLN A 100 14.81 -2.65 -2.94
CA GLN A 100 14.88 -2.26 -4.35
C GLN A 100 13.71 -2.81 -5.18
N ASN A 101 13.05 -3.86 -4.71
CA ASN A 101 11.99 -4.53 -5.45
C ASN A 101 10.65 -4.43 -4.72
N ALA A 102 9.58 -4.21 -5.47
CA ALA A 102 8.23 -4.35 -4.94
C ALA A 102 7.80 -5.83 -4.96
N SER A 103 7.11 -6.26 -3.92
CA SER A 103 6.65 -7.64 -3.79
C SER A 103 5.42 -7.97 -4.63
N GLY A 104 4.63 -6.95 -5.04
CA GLY A 104 3.38 -7.18 -5.75
C GLY A 104 2.50 -5.94 -5.82
N VAL A 105 1.19 -6.16 -5.82
CA VAL A 105 0.15 -5.13 -5.96
C VAL A 105 -0.86 -5.15 -4.82
N VAL A 106 -1.48 -4.00 -4.59
CA VAL A 106 -2.69 -3.83 -3.77
C VAL A 106 -3.72 -3.11 -4.61
N ILE A 107 -4.94 -3.62 -4.68
CA ILE A 107 -6.00 -3.07 -5.52
C ILE A 107 -7.02 -2.34 -4.63
N VAL A 108 -7.16 -1.03 -4.83
CA VAL A 108 -8.25 -0.23 -4.27
C VAL A 108 -9.37 -0.21 -5.31
N GLY A 109 -10.20 -1.24 -5.26
CA GLY A 109 -11.32 -1.44 -6.17
C GLY A 109 -12.58 -0.72 -5.66
N PHE A 110 -13.33 -0.10 -6.54
CA PHE A 110 -14.62 0.49 -6.22
C PHE A 110 -15.60 0.35 -7.39
N ARG A 111 -16.88 0.34 -7.07
CA ARG A 111 -17.98 0.33 -8.01
C ARG A 111 -19.04 1.32 -7.52
N ASP A 112 -19.32 2.33 -8.32
CA ASP A 112 -20.20 3.44 -7.91
C ASP A 112 -19.74 4.05 -6.57
N ASP A 113 -20.56 4.04 -5.53
CA ASP A 113 -20.27 4.55 -4.19
C ASP A 113 -19.90 3.43 -3.19
N GLU A 114 -19.47 2.27 -3.67
CA GLU A 114 -19.11 1.12 -2.86
C GLU A 114 -17.62 0.78 -3.00
N LEU A 115 -16.97 0.53 -1.86
CA LEU A 115 -15.58 0.07 -1.78
C LEU A 115 -15.53 -1.45 -1.76
N LEU A 116 -14.67 -2.03 -2.59
CA LEU A 116 -14.36 -3.46 -2.56
C LEU A 116 -13.46 -3.78 -1.37
N LEU A 117 -13.86 -4.74 -0.57
CA LEU A 117 -13.10 -5.31 0.54
C LEU A 117 -13.07 -6.83 0.43
N LEU A 118 -12.05 -7.42 1.03
CA LEU A 118 -11.97 -8.85 1.32
C LEU A 118 -12.10 -9.08 2.82
N ARG A 119 -13.01 -9.95 3.24
CA ARG A 119 -12.99 -10.54 4.56
C ARG A 119 -12.21 -11.84 4.45
N GLU A 120 -11.01 -11.88 5.01
CA GLU A 120 -10.08 -13.00 4.85
C GLU A 120 -9.57 -13.54 6.20
N PHE A 121 -9.28 -14.84 6.26
CA PHE A 121 -8.59 -15.42 7.40
C PHE A 121 -7.09 -15.30 7.22
N ARG A 122 -6.44 -14.47 8.03
CA ARG A 122 -4.98 -14.28 7.98
C ARG A 122 -4.29 -15.14 9.04
N MET A 123 -3.58 -16.17 8.58
CA MET A 123 -2.88 -17.12 9.44
C MET A 123 -1.87 -16.44 10.37
N GLY A 124 -1.17 -15.40 9.90
CA GLY A 124 -0.18 -14.67 10.69
C GLY A 124 -0.73 -13.98 11.95
N VAL A 125 -2.04 -13.68 11.98
CA VAL A 125 -2.75 -13.09 13.13
C VAL A 125 -3.82 -14.04 13.67
N ASN A 126 -4.01 -15.20 13.04
CA ASN A 126 -4.95 -16.26 13.41
C ASN A 126 -6.38 -15.77 13.62
N GLN A 127 -6.86 -14.88 12.73
CA GLN A 127 -8.22 -14.33 12.78
C GLN A 127 -8.66 -13.78 11.44
N PHE A 128 -9.98 -13.57 11.31
CA PHE A 128 -10.53 -12.83 10.18
C PHE A 128 -10.21 -11.35 10.31
N ILE A 129 -9.84 -10.75 9.19
CA ILE A 129 -9.67 -9.30 9.05
C ILE A 129 -10.27 -8.83 7.74
N TYR A 130 -10.54 -7.54 7.64
CA TYR A 130 -10.83 -6.88 6.37
C TYR A 130 -9.56 -6.33 5.74
N ASN A 131 -9.40 -6.59 4.45
CA ASN A 131 -8.24 -6.18 3.67
C ASN A 131 -8.65 -5.73 2.25
N MET A 132 -7.68 -5.23 1.48
CA MET A 132 -7.81 -4.98 0.05
C MET A 132 -7.35 -6.21 -0.74
N PRO A 133 -7.89 -6.47 -1.94
CA PRO A 133 -7.30 -7.42 -2.87
C PRO A 133 -5.81 -7.12 -3.09
N ALA A 134 -4.98 -8.15 -3.02
CA ALA A 134 -3.53 -7.98 -3.10
C ALA A 134 -2.82 -9.30 -3.37
N GLY A 135 -1.81 -9.26 -4.21
CA GLY A 135 -0.98 -10.44 -4.43
C GLY A 135 0.43 -10.13 -4.88
N HIS A 136 1.20 -11.18 -5.08
CA HIS A 136 2.61 -11.10 -5.43
C HIS A 136 2.77 -11.07 -6.95
N SER A 137 3.68 -10.25 -7.44
CA SER A 137 4.07 -10.26 -8.84
C SER A 137 4.87 -11.52 -9.15
N GLU A 138 4.50 -12.20 -10.21
CA GLU A 138 5.19 -13.39 -10.72
C GLU A 138 5.92 -13.06 -12.01
N GLY A 139 7.25 -13.26 -12.01
CA GLY A 139 8.09 -13.08 -13.21
C GLY A 139 8.14 -11.63 -13.71
N ASP A 140 8.06 -11.46 -15.04
CA ASP A 140 8.23 -10.19 -15.74
C ASP A 140 6.88 -9.50 -16.09
N GLU A 141 5.79 -9.85 -15.41
CA GLU A 141 4.48 -9.25 -15.64
C GLU A 141 4.46 -7.76 -15.25
N SER A 142 3.64 -6.98 -15.95
CA SER A 142 3.41 -5.59 -15.60
C SER A 142 2.53 -5.45 -14.36
N VAL A 143 2.62 -4.30 -13.68
CA VAL A 143 1.75 -3.96 -12.53
C VAL A 143 0.27 -4.08 -12.88
N GLU A 144 -0.10 -3.71 -14.11
CA GLU A 144 -1.49 -3.81 -14.58
C GLU A 144 -1.94 -5.26 -14.78
N GLU A 145 -1.09 -6.10 -15.33
CA GLU A 145 -1.38 -7.53 -15.55
C GLU A 145 -1.52 -8.24 -14.20
N CYS A 146 -0.57 -8.03 -13.29
CA CYS A 146 -0.63 -8.54 -11.93
C CYS A 146 -1.94 -8.13 -11.23
N ALA A 147 -2.30 -6.83 -11.27
CA ALA A 147 -3.52 -6.36 -10.64
C ALA A 147 -4.80 -6.97 -11.25
N ARG A 148 -4.84 -7.19 -12.57
CA ARG A 148 -5.98 -7.83 -13.24
C ARG A 148 -6.10 -9.30 -12.87
N TRP A 149 -4.97 -9.99 -12.75
CA TRP A 149 -4.93 -11.39 -12.37
C TRP A 149 -5.40 -11.58 -10.93
N GLU A 150 -4.78 -10.90 -9.99
CA GLU A 150 -5.08 -10.98 -8.55
C GLU A 150 -6.53 -10.62 -8.24
N LEU A 151 -7.03 -9.53 -8.84
CA LEU A 151 -8.44 -9.14 -8.66
C LEU A 151 -9.38 -10.25 -9.13
N ARG A 152 -9.08 -10.86 -10.28
CA ARG A 152 -9.91 -11.93 -10.83
C ARG A 152 -9.87 -13.19 -9.98
N GLU A 153 -8.69 -13.57 -9.49
CA GLU A 153 -8.48 -14.76 -8.67
C GLU A 153 -9.19 -14.64 -7.33
N GLU A 154 -8.94 -13.56 -6.60
CA GLU A 154 -9.50 -13.37 -5.25
C GLU A 154 -10.99 -13.01 -5.25
N THR A 155 -11.53 -12.42 -6.33
CA THR A 155 -12.90 -11.91 -6.33
C THR A 155 -13.77 -12.39 -7.48
N GLY A 156 -13.22 -12.79 -8.61
CA GLY A 156 -13.94 -13.03 -9.86
C GLY A 156 -14.22 -11.76 -10.66
N LEU A 157 -13.95 -10.57 -10.13
CA LEU A 157 -14.20 -9.29 -10.78
C LEU A 157 -13.14 -8.97 -11.85
N HIS A 158 -13.47 -7.95 -12.66
CA HIS A 158 -12.56 -7.41 -13.67
C HIS A 158 -12.32 -5.91 -13.43
N ILE A 159 -11.12 -5.46 -13.73
CA ILE A 159 -10.81 -4.04 -13.78
C ILE A 159 -11.45 -3.45 -15.04
N LYS A 160 -12.48 -2.61 -14.83
CA LYS A 160 -13.12 -1.83 -15.89
C LYS A 160 -12.21 -0.70 -16.35
N LYS A 161 -11.62 0.03 -15.39
CA LYS A 161 -10.73 1.17 -15.65
C LYS A 161 -9.74 1.35 -14.53
N ILE A 162 -8.45 1.47 -14.87
CA ILE A 162 -7.43 1.91 -13.92
C ILE A 162 -7.48 3.43 -13.84
N CYS A 163 -7.73 3.95 -12.65
CA CYS A 163 -7.78 5.37 -12.39
C CYS A 163 -6.39 5.94 -12.06
N LYS A 164 -5.61 5.19 -11.29
CA LYS A 164 -4.26 5.58 -10.85
C LYS A 164 -3.44 4.37 -10.44
N ILE A 165 -2.15 4.42 -10.73
CA ILE A 165 -1.13 3.55 -10.16
C ILE A 165 -0.20 4.44 -9.35
N LEU A 166 -0.06 4.14 -8.06
CA LEU A 166 0.89 4.80 -7.17
C LEU A 166 2.15 3.94 -7.03
N PRO A 167 3.32 4.56 -6.83
CA PRO A 167 4.56 3.83 -6.60
C PRO A 167 4.46 2.91 -5.38
N PRO A 168 5.36 1.92 -5.26
CA PRO A 168 5.35 0.98 -4.15
C PRO A 168 5.37 1.67 -2.78
N ALA A 169 4.54 1.18 -1.88
CA ALA A 169 4.49 1.61 -0.49
C ALA A 169 4.81 0.42 0.42
N TYR A 170 5.64 0.64 1.43
CA TYR A 170 6.02 -0.38 2.40
C TYR A 170 4.84 -0.79 3.28
N ALA A 171 4.71 -2.10 3.53
CA ALA A 171 3.63 -2.64 4.36
C ALA A 171 3.93 -2.53 5.87
N ALA A 172 5.17 -2.84 6.28
CA ALA A 172 5.62 -2.83 7.67
C ALA A 172 7.13 -2.51 7.73
N PRO A 173 7.54 -1.24 7.48
CA PRO A 173 8.96 -0.90 7.30
C PRO A 173 9.80 -1.02 8.57
N ASP A 174 9.19 -1.19 9.72
CA ASP A 174 9.82 -1.50 11.00
C ASP A 174 10.17 -2.99 11.16
N LEU A 175 9.71 -3.85 10.27
CA LEU A 175 9.93 -5.30 10.32
C LEU A 175 10.41 -5.87 8.99
N SER A 176 9.94 -5.34 7.87
CA SER A 176 10.12 -5.92 6.54
C SER A 176 10.25 -4.85 5.46
N ASP A 177 10.95 -5.18 4.40
CA ASP A 177 11.01 -4.38 3.18
C ASP A 177 9.88 -4.71 2.17
N SER A 178 8.91 -5.52 2.58
CA SER A 178 7.76 -5.82 1.74
C SER A 178 7.02 -4.55 1.34
N SER A 179 6.91 -4.34 0.04
CA SER A 179 6.24 -3.19 -0.56
C SER A 179 5.39 -3.61 -1.74
N ALA A 180 4.36 -2.84 -2.06
CA ALA A 180 3.46 -3.13 -3.16
C ALA A 180 3.04 -1.87 -3.90
N TRP A 181 2.85 -1.97 -5.21
CA TRP A 181 2.19 -0.96 -6.01
C TRP A 181 0.72 -0.83 -5.59
N VAL A 182 0.18 0.39 -5.57
CA VAL A 182 -1.24 0.60 -5.25
C VAL A 182 -1.98 0.96 -6.53
N VAL A 183 -2.90 0.08 -6.93
CA VAL A 183 -3.72 0.25 -8.14
C VAL A 183 -5.13 0.67 -7.72
N ILE A 184 -5.53 1.89 -8.09
CA ILE A 184 -6.86 2.43 -7.84
C ILE A 184 -7.68 2.22 -9.11
N ALA A 185 -8.80 1.50 -9.01
CA ALA A 185 -9.55 1.08 -10.19
C ALA A 185 -11.07 1.00 -9.98
N GLU A 186 -11.83 1.39 -11.00
CA GLU A 186 -13.22 0.96 -11.16
C GLU A 186 -13.25 -0.53 -11.52
N VAL A 187 -14.11 -1.28 -10.84
CA VAL A 187 -14.25 -2.72 -11.06
C VAL A 187 -15.69 -3.08 -11.45
N GLU A 188 -15.85 -4.21 -12.16
CA GLU A 188 -17.14 -4.71 -12.61
C GLU A 188 -17.18 -6.24 -12.61
N GLY A 189 -18.36 -6.81 -12.73
CA GLY A 189 -18.59 -8.26 -12.76
C GLY A 189 -19.31 -8.79 -11.52
N GLU A 190 -19.35 -10.11 -11.41
CA GLU A 190 -19.96 -10.82 -10.29
C GLU A 190 -18.89 -11.56 -9.48
N PHE A 191 -19.11 -11.70 -8.19
CA PHE A 191 -18.20 -12.44 -7.32
C PHE A 191 -18.15 -13.92 -7.69
N ASN A 192 -16.97 -14.39 -8.04
CA ASN A 192 -16.67 -15.79 -8.33
C ASN A 192 -15.18 -16.06 -8.03
N PRO A 193 -14.76 -16.01 -6.75
CA PRO A 193 -13.34 -16.20 -6.39
C PRO A 193 -12.86 -17.61 -6.76
N GLN A 194 -11.60 -17.70 -7.18
CA GLN A 194 -10.93 -18.94 -7.59
C GLN A 194 -9.70 -19.19 -6.68
N THR A 195 -9.87 -18.96 -5.39
CA THR A 195 -8.79 -19.05 -4.40
C THR A 195 -8.38 -20.50 -4.12
N GLU A 196 -7.15 -20.69 -3.66
CA GLU A 196 -6.64 -22.00 -3.24
C GLU A 196 -7.30 -22.47 -1.93
N ALA A 197 -7.17 -23.77 -1.63
CA ALA A 197 -7.78 -24.38 -0.43
C ALA A 197 -7.26 -23.79 0.90
N ASP A 198 -6.06 -23.22 0.88
CA ASP A 198 -5.42 -22.60 2.04
C ASP A 198 -5.80 -21.11 2.21
N GLU A 199 -6.56 -20.56 1.29
CA GLU A 199 -7.01 -19.18 1.28
C GLU A 199 -8.50 -19.09 1.53
N TYR A 200 -8.88 -18.50 2.64
CA TYR A 200 -10.29 -18.25 2.95
C TYR A 200 -10.59 -16.77 2.77
N ILE A 201 -11.14 -16.44 1.60
CA ILE A 201 -11.43 -15.07 1.16
C ILE A 201 -12.92 -14.94 0.82
N GLN A 202 -13.55 -13.88 1.32
CA GLN A 202 -14.92 -13.50 1.03
C GLN A 202 -14.93 -12.05 0.53
N PRO A 203 -15.04 -11.83 -0.79
CA PRO A 203 -15.15 -10.48 -1.33
C PRO A 203 -16.51 -9.87 -1.03
N LEU A 204 -16.53 -8.57 -0.79
CA LEU A 204 -17.78 -7.80 -0.60
C LEU A 204 -17.61 -6.36 -1.09
N PHE A 205 -18.70 -5.76 -1.50
CA PHE A 205 -18.81 -4.32 -1.65
C PHE A 205 -19.44 -3.72 -0.40
N ALA A 206 -18.93 -2.59 0.06
CA ALA A 206 -19.45 -1.89 1.22
C ALA A 206 -19.65 -0.40 0.91
N ASP A 207 -20.87 0.08 1.15
CA ASP A 207 -21.20 1.49 1.09
C ASP A 207 -20.65 2.27 2.30
N LYS A 208 -20.77 3.60 2.28
CA LYS A 208 -20.29 4.47 3.37
C LYS A 208 -20.89 4.13 4.75
N LYS A 209 -22.13 3.67 4.80
CA LYS A 209 -22.81 3.31 6.05
C LYS A 209 -22.24 1.99 6.59
N GLN A 210 -22.16 0.99 5.74
CA GLN A 210 -21.59 -0.31 6.08
C GLN A 210 -20.12 -0.18 6.50
N LEU A 211 -19.32 0.63 5.78
CA LEU A 211 -17.92 0.90 6.15
C LEU A 211 -17.79 1.50 7.56
N LYS A 212 -18.66 2.44 7.95
CA LYS A 212 -18.65 2.99 9.32
C LYS A 212 -18.93 1.92 10.37
N GLU A 213 -19.90 1.05 10.13
CA GLU A 213 -20.23 -0.06 11.03
C GLU A 213 -19.07 -1.07 11.14
N LEU A 214 -18.43 -1.41 10.00
CA LEU A 214 -17.29 -2.31 9.97
C LEU A 214 -16.08 -1.73 10.71
N LEU A 215 -15.77 -0.44 10.50
CA LEU A 215 -14.65 0.24 11.14
C LEU A 215 -14.76 0.31 12.67
N GLU A 216 -15.97 0.31 13.22
CA GLU A 216 -16.21 0.31 14.66
C GLU A 216 -16.14 -1.08 15.30
N ASN A 217 -16.50 -2.13 14.54
CA ASN A 217 -16.78 -3.45 15.12
C ASN A 217 -15.82 -4.56 14.66
N GLU A 218 -15.06 -4.34 13.58
CA GLU A 218 -14.31 -5.39 12.92
C GLU A 218 -12.79 -5.11 12.89
N LYS A 219 -12.01 -6.13 12.58
CA LYS A 219 -10.56 -6.04 12.43
C LYS A 219 -10.17 -5.75 10.98
N PHE A 220 -9.18 -4.91 10.81
CA PHE A 220 -8.67 -4.50 9.50
C PHE A 220 -7.15 -4.63 9.42
N SER A 221 -6.60 -4.76 8.20
CA SER A 221 -5.24 -4.34 7.95
C SER A 221 -5.15 -2.81 8.03
N ALA A 222 -4.00 -2.27 8.44
CA ALA A 222 -3.82 -0.83 8.59
C ALA A 222 -4.16 -0.04 7.31
N ARG A 223 -3.73 -0.53 6.15
CA ARG A 223 -4.02 0.10 4.85
C ARG A 223 -5.51 0.07 4.51
N ALA A 224 -6.18 -1.06 4.72
CA ALA A 224 -7.61 -1.18 4.45
C ALA A 224 -8.43 -0.31 5.40
N GLN A 225 -8.06 -0.21 6.67
CA GLN A 225 -8.71 0.65 7.65
C GLN A 225 -8.65 2.12 7.24
N LEU A 226 -7.46 2.60 6.85
CA LEU A 226 -7.30 3.99 6.41
C LEU A 226 -8.08 4.29 5.14
N ILE A 227 -8.01 3.41 4.13
CA ILE A 227 -8.75 3.58 2.87
C ILE A 227 -10.26 3.57 3.14
N ALA A 228 -10.76 2.60 3.91
CA ALA A 228 -12.17 2.53 4.29
C ALA A 228 -12.63 3.79 5.03
N TYR A 229 -11.83 4.29 5.98
CA TYR A 229 -12.14 5.53 6.69
C TYR A 229 -12.24 6.72 5.74
N PHE A 230 -11.25 6.93 4.87
CA PHE A 230 -11.26 8.03 3.91
C PHE A 230 -12.39 7.90 2.88
N PHE A 231 -12.82 6.71 2.56
CA PHE A 231 -13.96 6.49 1.68
C PHE A 231 -15.29 6.93 2.32
N THR A 232 -15.38 6.95 3.67
CA THR A 232 -16.61 7.36 4.39
C THR A 232 -16.81 8.87 4.48
N ILE A 233 -15.79 9.67 4.27
CA ILE A 233 -15.87 11.13 4.29
C ILE A 233 -16.06 11.71 2.89
#